data_1935a844e2aef7828cdd5782bf2dd165
#
_entry.id   1935a844e2aef7828cdd5782bf2dd165
#
_cell.length_a   1.000
_cell.length_b   1.000
_cell.length_c   1.000
_cell.angle_alpha   90.00
_cell.angle_beta   90.00
_cell.angle_gamma   90.00
#
_symmetry.space_group_name_H-M   'P 1'
#
loop_
_entity.id
_entity.type
_entity.pdbx_description
1 polymer ?
#
loop_
_entity_poly.entity_id
_entity_poly.type
_entity_poly.pdbx_seq_one_letter_code
_entity_poly.pdbx_strand_id
1 'polypeptide(L)'
;MLKQWIPAAKPDKEELDKRLDAAQEELLRLQMQIKEHKLPVLVLIEGWGAAGKGSTIGGIIKNIDPRFFKVASMSAPTEEEKRKPFLYRYFVKIPEAGKFEFLDSGWMDEVTKGRLRGELSDKQYAERIESIKRFERQLTDNGYLVLKLFFQIGKKEQKKRLEELEGNKDTAWRVGENDWWQNKHYDKCEEVYDKYLTDTNASVAPWYIIDSGDKKWAELQVLETLCSGIHVAMQNESLAVPILQNVFPLVKMPKLSEVELDKEISEEEYKKELRHLQKKLNALHYRLYRKKIPVVIAYEGWDAAGKGGNIKRIAGALDPRGYEVHPIASPEPHEKARHYLWRFWTRLPKTGHIAIFDRTWYGRVMVERLEGFCSTNDWQRAYNEINEFEKELSQWGAVIIKFWVQIDKDTQLERFTERQNTPEKQWKITDEDWRNRDKWDQYEDAVNEMLQKTSTEYAPWHILESVDKKYARIKALKIVIIEELEKALG
;
A
#
# COMPACT_ATOMS: atom_id res chain seq x y z
N MET A 1 -4.81 25.99 9.73
CA MET A 1 -5.99 25.87 8.86
C MET A 1 -7.29 26.25 9.58
N LEU A 2 -7.70 25.54 10.63
CA LEU A 2 -8.98 25.79 11.34
C LEU A 2 -9.05 27.18 11.97
N LYS A 3 -7.98 27.63 12.61
CA LYS A 3 -7.90 28.94 13.27
C LYS A 3 -8.06 30.14 12.31
N GLN A 4 -7.82 29.94 11.03
CA GLN A 4 -7.94 30.97 9.99
C GLN A 4 -9.12 30.74 9.05
N TRP A 5 -9.84 29.61 9.26
CA TRP A 5 -10.96 29.28 8.41
C TRP A 5 -12.17 30.16 8.72
N ILE A 6 -12.74 30.72 7.66
CA ILE A 6 -13.97 31.51 7.72
C ILE A 6 -15.02 30.72 6.96
N PRO A 7 -16.13 30.33 7.61
CA PRO A 7 -17.19 29.60 6.94
C PRO A 7 -17.80 30.47 5.81
N ALA A 8 -18.09 29.82 4.70
CA ALA A 8 -18.81 30.49 3.62
C ALA A 8 -20.23 30.83 4.06
N ALA A 9 -20.78 31.92 3.53
CA ALA A 9 -22.15 32.32 3.83
C ALA A 9 -23.13 31.24 3.31
N LYS A 10 -23.94 30.70 4.21
CA LYS A 10 -25.01 29.77 3.85
C LYS A 10 -26.06 30.50 3.02
N PRO A 11 -26.48 30.01 1.84
CA PRO A 11 -27.57 30.59 1.04
C PRO A 11 -28.91 30.45 1.78
N ASP A 12 -29.89 31.20 1.32
CA ASP A 12 -31.25 31.02 1.82
C ASP A 12 -31.80 29.64 1.46
N LYS A 13 -32.97 29.29 1.99
CA LYS A 13 -33.53 27.95 1.85
C LYS A 13 -33.85 27.57 0.41
N GLU A 14 -34.38 28.49 -0.37
CA GLU A 14 -34.79 28.24 -1.77
C GLU A 14 -33.56 28.02 -2.66
N GLU A 15 -32.57 28.88 -2.53
CA GLU A 15 -31.31 28.74 -3.26
C GLU A 15 -30.54 27.49 -2.83
N LEU A 16 -30.53 27.17 -1.52
CA LEU A 16 -29.91 25.95 -0.99
C LEU A 16 -30.54 24.69 -1.62
N ASP A 17 -31.86 24.58 -1.61
CA ASP A 17 -32.58 23.42 -2.14
C ASP A 17 -32.35 23.29 -3.66
N LYS A 18 -32.41 24.40 -4.41
CA LYS A 18 -32.12 24.43 -5.86
C LYS A 18 -30.68 23.96 -6.19
N ARG A 19 -29.69 24.49 -5.47
CA ARG A 19 -28.28 24.10 -5.68
C ARG A 19 -28.04 22.63 -5.30
N LEU A 20 -28.69 22.15 -4.25
CA LEU A 20 -28.59 20.77 -3.81
C LEU A 20 -29.10 19.82 -4.90
N ASP A 21 -30.29 20.08 -5.45
CA ASP A 21 -30.86 19.28 -6.54
C ASP A 21 -29.94 19.30 -7.78
N ALA A 22 -29.43 20.46 -8.16
CA ALA A 22 -28.53 20.59 -9.30
C ALA A 22 -27.20 19.83 -9.09
N ALA A 23 -26.62 19.88 -7.88
CA ALA A 23 -25.39 19.16 -7.57
C ALA A 23 -25.59 17.63 -7.53
N GLN A 24 -26.76 17.17 -7.07
CA GLN A 24 -27.12 15.76 -7.11
C GLN A 24 -27.29 15.24 -8.55
N GLU A 25 -27.95 16.00 -9.42
CA GLU A 25 -28.08 15.65 -10.84
C GLU A 25 -26.71 15.65 -11.55
N GLU A 26 -25.85 16.60 -11.22
CA GLU A 26 -24.50 16.66 -11.78
C GLU A 26 -23.66 15.43 -11.36
N LEU A 27 -23.69 15.04 -10.09
CA LEU A 27 -22.99 13.84 -9.62
C LEU A 27 -23.47 12.58 -10.34
N LEU A 28 -24.78 12.48 -10.61
CA LEU A 28 -25.36 11.37 -11.38
C LEU A 28 -24.80 11.32 -12.81
N ARG A 29 -24.64 12.46 -13.47
CA ARG A 29 -23.99 12.55 -14.79
C ARG A 29 -22.51 12.16 -14.73
N LEU A 30 -21.80 12.69 -13.74
CA LEU A 30 -20.38 12.44 -13.54
C LEU A 30 -20.08 10.97 -13.23
N GLN A 31 -21.00 10.25 -12.59
CA GLN A 31 -20.85 8.81 -12.34
C GLN A 31 -20.57 8.01 -13.62
N MET A 32 -21.23 8.32 -14.72
CA MET A 32 -21.00 7.65 -15.99
C MET A 32 -19.62 8.01 -16.57
N GLN A 33 -19.22 9.27 -16.47
CA GLN A 33 -17.93 9.72 -16.94
C GLN A 33 -16.77 9.10 -16.12
N ILE A 34 -16.92 9.01 -14.80
CA ILE A 34 -15.96 8.33 -13.91
C ILE A 34 -15.73 6.88 -14.38
N LYS A 35 -16.80 6.17 -14.74
CA LYS A 35 -16.71 4.80 -15.24
C LYS A 35 -15.99 4.73 -16.60
N GLU A 36 -16.32 5.61 -17.53
CA GLU A 36 -15.72 5.66 -18.87
C GLU A 36 -14.23 6.00 -18.81
N HIS A 37 -13.86 7.01 -18.04
CA HIS A 37 -12.47 7.43 -17.81
C HIS A 37 -11.72 6.54 -16.82
N LYS A 38 -12.39 5.54 -16.23
CA LYS A 38 -11.81 4.65 -15.21
C LYS A 38 -11.19 5.41 -14.03
N LEU A 39 -11.72 6.59 -13.69
CA LEU A 39 -11.21 7.43 -12.60
C LEU A 39 -11.57 6.80 -11.23
N PRO A 40 -10.60 6.36 -10.42
CA PRO A 40 -10.88 5.91 -9.05
C PRO A 40 -10.99 7.12 -8.13
N VAL A 41 -12.08 7.21 -7.36
CA VAL A 41 -12.37 8.35 -6.48
C VAL A 41 -12.38 7.89 -5.02
N LEU A 42 -11.42 8.36 -4.24
CA LEU A 42 -11.30 8.13 -2.81
C LEU A 42 -11.73 9.38 -2.04
N VAL A 43 -12.79 9.27 -1.25
CA VAL A 43 -13.32 10.37 -0.45
C VAL A 43 -13.09 10.06 1.04
N LEU A 44 -12.19 10.79 1.66
CA LEU A 44 -11.91 10.71 3.09
C LEU A 44 -12.77 11.74 3.82
N ILE A 45 -13.59 11.28 4.75
CA ILE A 45 -14.50 12.12 5.54
C ILE A 45 -14.11 12.05 7.01
N GLU A 46 -13.53 13.13 7.52
CA GLU A 46 -12.99 13.27 8.86
C GLU A 46 -13.67 14.41 9.63
N GLY A 47 -13.37 14.57 10.89
CA GLY A 47 -13.84 15.68 11.69
C GLY A 47 -14.45 15.26 13.03
N TRP A 48 -15.19 16.19 13.62
CA TRP A 48 -15.74 16.06 14.97
C TRP A 48 -16.80 14.95 15.10
N GLY A 49 -16.89 14.38 16.29
CA GLY A 49 -18.02 13.54 16.68
C GLY A 49 -19.34 14.32 16.56
N ALA A 50 -20.42 13.65 16.19
CA ALA A 50 -21.74 14.23 15.94
C ALA A 50 -21.80 15.34 14.86
N ALA A 51 -20.74 15.56 14.08
CA ALA A 51 -20.73 16.54 12.99
C ALA A 51 -21.62 16.17 11.79
N GLY A 52 -22.14 14.94 11.74
CA GLY A 52 -23.07 14.52 10.69
C GLY A 52 -22.43 13.82 9.50
N LYS A 53 -21.19 13.34 9.62
CA LYS A 53 -20.46 12.64 8.55
C LYS A 53 -21.29 11.53 7.87
N GLY A 54 -21.78 10.57 8.64
CA GLY A 54 -22.57 9.45 8.10
C GLY A 54 -23.89 9.88 7.45
N SER A 55 -24.58 10.90 7.97
CA SER A 55 -25.79 11.42 7.33
C SER A 55 -25.52 12.09 6.00
N THR A 56 -24.41 12.82 5.89
CA THR A 56 -23.97 13.45 4.63
C THR A 56 -23.58 12.39 3.61
N ILE A 57 -22.81 11.35 4.00
CA ILE A 57 -22.54 10.21 3.11
C ILE A 57 -23.86 9.63 2.58
N GLY A 58 -24.84 9.38 3.47
CA GLY A 58 -26.15 8.85 3.07
C GLY A 58 -26.88 9.74 2.06
N GLY A 59 -26.81 11.07 2.20
CA GLY A 59 -27.36 12.03 1.25
C GLY A 59 -26.68 11.95 -0.13
N ILE A 60 -25.35 11.93 -0.14
CA ILE A 60 -24.55 11.89 -1.37
C ILE A 60 -24.81 10.60 -2.17
N ILE A 61 -24.76 9.45 -1.51
CA ILE A 61 -24.88 8.15 -2.21
C ILE A 61 -26.30 7.80 -2.61
N LYS A 62 -27.30 8.54 -2.17
CA LYS A 62 -28.73 8.27 -2.42
C LYS A 62 -29.05 8.09 -3.90
N ASN A 63 -28.39 8.86 -4.78
CA ASN A 63 -28.62 8.86 -6.20
C ASN A 63 -27.51 8.15 -6.98
N ILE A 64 -26.47 7.60 -6.32
CA ILE A 64 -25.41 6.83 -6.96
C ILE A 64 -25.84 5.36 -7.04
N ASP A 65 -25.66 4.70 -8.18
CA ASP A 65 -25.89 3.26 -8.32
C ASP A 65 -25.00 2.49 -7.33
N PRO A 66 -25.56 1.63 -6.46
CA PRO A 66 -24.83 0.92 -5.42
C PRO A 66 -23.67 0.05 -5.91
N ARG A 67 -23.63 -0.27 -7.20
CA ARG A 67 -22.52 -1.04 -7.83
C ARG A 67 -21.26 -0.21 -8.03
N PHE A 68 -21.33 1.12 -7.96
CA PHE A 68 -20.24 2.05 -8.25
C PHE A 68 -19.61 2.68 -7.02
N PHE A 69 -20.12 2.42 -5.82
CA PHE A 69 -19.52 2.92 -4.60
C PHE A 69 -19.40 1.85 -3.52
N LYS A 70 -18.49 2.10 -2.59
CA LYS A 70 -18.43 1.45 -1.30
C LYS A 70 -18.32 2.50 -0.21
N VAL A 71 -18.80 2.17 0.97
CA VAL A 71 -18.64 2.98 2.19
C VAL A 71 -17.95 2.11 3.22
N ALA A 72 -16.80 2.53 3.70
CA ALA A 72 -16.07 1.86 4.75
C ALA A 72 -16.07 2.74 6.02
N SER A 73 -16.75 2.30 7.06
CA SER A 73 -16.60 2.90 8.40
C SER A 73 -15.32 2.36 9.02
N MET A 74 -14.35 3.24 9.26
CA MET A 74 -13.05 2.88 9.82
C MET A 74 -13.09 2.92 11.34
N SER A 75 -13.77 1.92 11.94
CA SER A 75 -13.76 1.70 13.38
C SER A 75 -12.34 1.43 13.92
N ALA A 76 -12.22 1.24 15.24
CA ALA A 76 -10.95 0.85 15.84
C ALA A 76 -10.34 -0.37 15.12
N PRO A 77 -8.99 -0.42 14.93
CA PRO A 77 -8.35 -1.52 14.25
C PRO A 77 -8.63 -2.86 14.94
N THR A 78 -8.93 -3.87 14.14
CA THR A 78 -9.06 -5.26 14.62
C THR A 78 -7.73 -5.78 15.17
N GLU A 79 -7.74 -6.86 15.93
CA GLU A 79 -6.50 -7.49 16.43
C GLU A 79 -5.57 -7.95 15.30
N GLU A 80 -6.10 -8.27 14.14
CA GLU A 80 -5.29 -8.59 12.96
C GLU A 80 -4.69 -7.33 12.34
N GLU A 81 -5.49 -6.27 12.14
CA GLU A 81 -5.02 -4.98 11.59
C GLU A 81 -3.94 -4.34 12.46
N LYS A 82 -4.02 -4.45 13.79
CA LYS A 82 -2.96 -3.99 14.72
C LYS A 82 -1.61 -4.68 14.50
N ARG A 83 -1.61 -5.84 13.85
CA ARG A 83 -0.42 -6.63 13.52
C ARG A 83 0.10 -6.37 12.12
N LYS A 84 -0.44 -5.41 11.40
CA LYS A 84 -0.08 -4.99 10.04
C LYS A 84 0.52 -3.58 10.06
N PRO A 85 1.19 -3.14 8.98
CA PRO A 85 1.64 -1.75 8.85
C PRO A 85 0.48 -0.76 8.99
N PHE A 86 0.76 0.45 9.48
CA PHE A 86 -0.24 1.50 9.69
C PHE A 86 -1.15 1.74 8.48
N LEU A 87 -0.58 1.86 7.28
CA LEU A 87 -1.35 2.15 6.07
C LEU A 87 -2.09 0.94 5.49
N TYR A 88 -1.82 -0.29 5.98
CA TYR A 88 -2.40 -1.52 5.46
C TYR A 88 -3.92 -1.44 5.32
N ARG A 89 -4.62 -1.09 6.41
CA ARG A 89 -6.09 -1.09 6.47
C ARG A 89 -6.74 -0.08 5.52
N TYR A 90 -6.00 0.95 5.13
CA TYR A 90 -6.44 1.98 4.18
C TYR A 90 -6.09 1.58 2.75
N PHE A 91 -4.88 1.09 2.52
CA PHE A 91 -4.45 0.68 1.19
C PHE A 91 -5.30 -0.46 0.61
N VAL A 92 -5.70 -1.42 1.45
CA VAL A 92 -6.56 -2.53 1.00
C VAL A 92 -7.99 -2.10 0.62
N LYS A 93 -8.40 -0.89 1.00
CA LYS A 93 -9.71 -0.29 0.71
C LYS A 93 -9.72 0.75 -0.39
N ILE A 94 -8.59 0.98 -1.09
CA ILE A 94 -8.60 1.93 -2.21
C ILE A 94 -9.60 1.49 -3.29
N PRO A 95 -10.30 2.45 -3.96
CA PRO A 95 -11.30 2.13 -4.97
C PRO A 95 -10.72 1.44 -6.19
N GLU A 96 -11.56 0.68 -6.87
CA GLU A 96 -11.31 0.23 -8.23
C GLU A 96 -11.46 1.39 -9.21
N ALA A 97 -10.75 1.32 -10.33
CA ALA A 97 -10.93 2.22 -11.45
C ALA A 97 -12.41 2.37 -11.84
N GLY A 98 -12.88 3.59 -11.94
CA GLY A 98 -14.26 3.92 -12.26
C GLY A 98 -15.27 3.79 -11.11
N LYS A 99 -14.79 3.73 -9.85
CA LYS A 99 -15.64 3.60 -8.66
C LYS A 99 -15.28 4.60 -7.57
N PHE A 100 -16.23 4.81 -6.66
CA PHE A 100 -16.03 5.56 -5.43
C PHE A 100 -15.73 4.65 -4.24
N GLU A 101 -14.87 5.12 -3.34
CA GLU A 101 -14.75 4.60 -1.98
C GLU A 101 -14.88 5.78 -1.00
N PHE A 102 -15.89 5.73 -0.13
CA PHE A 102 -16.09 6.69 0.95
C PHE A 102 -15.56 6.10 2.25
N LEU A 103 -14.58 6.76 2.87
CA LEU A 103 -14.07 6.38 4.17
C LEU A 103 -14.70 7.29 5.24
N ASP A 104 -15.60 6.74 6.06
CA ASP A 104 -16.11 7.42 7.25
C ASP A 104 -15.10 7.24 8.39
N SER A 105 -14.34 8.29 8.62
CA SER A 105 -13.08 8.34 9.35
C SER A 105 -11.94 7.57 8.66
N GLY A 106 -10.70 7.82 9.02
CA GLY A 106 -9.56 7.18 8.38
C GLY A 106 -8.27 7.42 9.14
N TRP A 107 -7.23 7.73 8.41
CA TRP A 107 -5.88 7.88 8.97
C TRP A 107 -5.69 9.12 9.83
N MET A 108 -6.48 10.19 9.65
CA MET A 108 -6.45 11.35 10.54
C MET A 108 -6.92 10.96 11.95
N ASP A 109 -8.04 10.26 12.05
CA ASP A 109 -8.63 9.88 13.34
C ASP A 109 -7.65 9.03 14.17
N GLU A 110 -6.97 8.08 13.55
CA GLU A 110 -5.99 7.23 14.22
C GLU A 110 -4.79 8.04 14.74
N VAL A 111 -4.21 8.93 13.91
CA VAL A 111 -3.05 9.72 14.28
C VAL A 111 -3.37 10.77 15.34
N THR A 112 -4.49 11.47 15.20
CA THR A 112 -4.88 12.52 16.14
C THR A 112 -5.31 11.96 17.49
N LYS A 113 -6.01 10.84 17.53
CA LYS A 113 -6.32 10.11 18.77
C LYS A 113 -5.05 9.63 19.48
N GLY A 114 -4.11 9.07 18.73
CA GLY A 114 -2.81 8.65 19.29
C GLY A 114 -2.05 9.82 19.92
N ARG A 115 -2.08 11.01 19.30
CA ARG A 115 -1.49 12.23 19.89
C ARG A 115 -2.23 12.70 21.13
N LEU A 116 -3.54 12.75 21.09
CA LEU A 116 -4.36 13.21 22.22
C LEU A 116 -4.22 12.32 23.46
N ARG A 117 -4.00 11.01 23.25
CA ARG A 117 -3.78 10.03 24.31
C ARG A 117 -2.33 9.91 24.78
N GLY A 118 -1.38 10.58 24.09
CA GLY A 118 0.04 10.46 24.39
C GLY A 118 0.68 9.13 23.94
N GLU A 119 0.03 8.40 23.06
CA GLU A 119 0.49 7.11 22.51
C GLU A 119 1.53 7.29 21.40
N LEU A 120 1.56 8.46 20.74
CA LEU A 120 2.52 8.81 19.69
C LEU A 120 3.49 9.88 20.18
N SER A 121 4.78 9.57 20.15
CA SER A 121 5.85 10.55 20.31
C SER A 121 5.91 11.52 19.14
N ASP A 122 6.65 12.63 19.27
CA ASP A 122 6.83 13.59 18.17
C ASP A 122 7.49 12.95 16.95
N LYS A 123 8.45 12.06 17.15
CA LYS A 123 9.10 11.30 16.09
C LYS A 123 8.10 10.40 15.35
N GLN A 124 7.33 9.62 16.09
CA GLN A 124 6.32 8.72 15.50
C GLN A 124 5.22 9.51 14.76
N TYR A 125 4.81 10.66 15.32
CA TYR A 125 3.88 11.54 14.62
C TYR A 125 4.45 12.02 13.28
N ALA A 126 5.69 12.51 13.25
CA ALA A 126 6.34 12.96 12.02
C ALA A 126 6.46 11.82 10.99
N GLU A 127 6.82 10.61 11.43
CA GLU A 127 6.86 9.42 10.57
C GLU A 127 5.48 9.10 9.97
N ARG A 128 4.40 9.17 10.76
CA ARG A 128 3.02 8.97 10.27
C ARG A 128 2.60 10.01 9.25
N ILE A 129 2.92 11.28 9.49
CA ILE A 129 2.63 12.37 8.55
C ILE A 129 3.33 12.14 7.21
N GLU A 130 4.61 11.76 7.22
CA GLU A 130 5.35 11.45 6.00
C GLU A 130 4.80 10.20 5.28
N SER A 131 4.40 9.15 6.01
CA SER A 131 3.73 7.98 5.44
C SER A 131 2.42 8.34 4.75
N ILE A 132 1.60 9.20 5.37
CA ILE A 132 0.33 9.68 4.80
C ILE A 132 0.57 10.48 3.52
N LYS A 133 1.51 11.44 3.55
CA LYS A 133 1.84 12.24 2.37
C LYS A 133 2.30 11.40 1.20
N ARG A 134 3.15 10.39 1.45
CA ARG A 134 3.60 9.42 0.43
C ARG A 134 2.42 8.62 -0.13
N PHE A 135 1.56 8.11 0.73
CA PHE A 135 0.38 7.35 0.35
C PHE A 135 -0.56 8.15 -0.54
N GLU A 136 -0.93 9.36 -0.12
CA GLU A 136 -1.80 10.26 -0.88
C GLU A 136 -1.18 10.60 -2.23
N ARG A 137 0.11 10.94 -2.26
CA ARG A 137 0.83 11.23 -3.50
C ARG A 137 0.90 10.00 -4.43
N GLN A 138 1.26 8.82 -3.92
CA GLN A 138 1.29 7.60 -4.74
C GLN A 138 -0.06 7.32 -5.39
N LEU A 139 -1.16 7.54 -4.70
CA LEU A 139 -2.49 7.40 -5.28
C LEU A 139 -2.73 8.44 -6.37
N THR A 140 -2.48 9.72 -6.10
CA THR A 140 -2.72 10.79 -7.09
C THR A 140 -1.80 10.67 -8.30
N ASP A 141 -0.53 10.29 -8.11
CA ASP A 141 0.42 10.01 -9.20
C ASP A 141 -0.03 8.82 -10.08
N ASN A 142 -0.86 7.93 -9.56
CA ASN A 142 -1.45 6.79 -10.27
C ASN A 142 -2.92 7.06 -10.69
N GLY A 143 -3.29 8.32 -10.84
CA GLY A 143 -4.57 8.74 -11.42
C GLY A 143 -5.77 8.68 -10.49
N TYR A 144 -5.58 8.52 -9.16
CA TYR A 144 -6.67 8.59 -8.20
C TYR A 144 -7.05 10.05 -7.91
N LEU A 145 -8.34 10.33 -7.85
CA LEU A 145 -8.83 11.53 -7.18
C LEU A 145 -8.95 11.25 -5.68
N VAL A 146 -8.16 11.95 -4.87
CA VAL A 146 -8.21 11.87 -3.41
C VAL A 146 -8.79 13.16 -2.86
N LEU A 147 -9.99 13.10 -2.31
CA LEU A 147 -10.68 14.23 -1.68
C LEU A 147 -10.69 14.06 -0.17
N LYS A 148 -10.20 15.05 0.56
CA LYS A 148 -10.13 15.05 2.02
C LYS A 148 -11.05 16.12 2.59
N LEU A 149 -12.08 15.70 3.33
CA LEU A 149 -13.13 16.55 3.87
C LEU A 149 -13.06 16.53 5.39
N PHE A 150 -12.93 17.71 6.00
CA PHE A 150 -12.96 17.86 7.44
C PHE A 150 -14.25 18.57 7.88
N PHE A 151 -15.08 17.85 8.62
CA PHE A 151 -16.36 18.34 9.13
C PHE A 151 -16.16 19.15 10.42
N GLN A 152 -16.25 20.48 10.28
CA GLN A 152 -16.12 21.43 11.38
C GLN A 152 -17.48 21.73 11.98
N ILE A 153 -17.58 21.62 13.33
CA ILE A 153 -18.77 21.95 14.11
C ILE A 153 -18.35 22.67 15.38
N GLY A 154 -19.06 23.72 15.76
CA GLY A 154 -18.76 24.44 16.99
C GLY A 154 -19.11 23.65 18.25
N LYS A 155 -18.36 23.87 19.33
CA LYS A 155 -18.50 23.16 20.64
C LYS A 155 -19.93 23.09 21.16
N LYS A 156 -20.68 24.21 21.09
CA LYS A 156 -22.06 24.29 21.57
C LYS A 156 -23.03 23.44 20.73
N GLU A 157 -22.88 23.51 19.41
CA GLU A 157 -23.71 22.72 18.50
C GLU A 157 -23.37 21.22 18.60
N GLN A 158 -22.09 20.89 18.73
CA GLN A 158 -21.65 19.50 18.97
C GLN A 158 -22.33 18.95 20.23
N LYS A 159 -22.26 19.69 21.36
CA LYS A 159 -22.89 19.28 22.62
C LYS A 159 -24.38 19.03 22.44
N LYS A 160 -25.09 19.97 21.83
CA LYS A 160 -26.52 19.84 21.55
C LYS A 160 -26.85 18.57 20.77
N ARG A 161 -26.08 18.26 19.71
CA ARG A 161 -26.30 17.05 18.92
C ARG A 161 -25.98 15.76 19.66
N LEU A 162 -24.96 15.77 20.52
CA LEU A 162 -24.67 14.62 21.39
C LEU A 162 -25.84 14.37 22.36
N GLU A 163 -26.38 15.40 22.98
CA GLU A 163 -27.56 15.31 23.85
C GLU A 163 -28.81 14.80 23.11
N GLU A 164 -29.04 15.29 21.88
CA GLU A 164 -30.15 14.83 21.02
C GLU A 164 -30.00 13.35 20.63
N LEU A 165 -28.81 12.91 20.27
CA LEU A 165 -28.52 11.52 19.89
C LEU A 165 -28.67 10.58 21.09
N GLU A 166 -28.15 10.97 22.25
CA GLU A 166 -28.20 10.17 23.49
C GLU A 166 -29.64 10.09 24.07
N GLY A 167 -30.42 11.16 23.92
CA GLY A 167 -31.81 11.22 24.32
C GLY A 167 -32.77 10.35 23.51
N ASN A 168 -32.36 9.85 22.35
CA ASN A 168 -33.16 9.00 21.48
C ASN A 168 -32.67 7.54 21.55
N LYS A 169 -33.54 6.60 21.95
CA LYS A 169 -33.22 5.18 22.11
C LYS A 169 -32.63 4.52 20.86
N ASP A 170 -33.03 4.96 19.67
CA ASP A 170 -32.55 4.41 18.39
C ASP A 170 -31.16 4.90 17.99
N THR A 171 -30.70 6.00 18.58
CA THR A 171 -29.43 6.63 18.24
C THR A 171 -28.44 6.74 19.40
N ALA A 172 -28.86 6.49 20.62
CA ALA A 172 -28.04 6.61 21.84
C ALA A 172 -26.73 5.79 21.75
N TRP A 173 -26.74 4.62 21.10
CA TRP A 173 -25.59 3.77 20.90
C TRP A 173 -24.47 4.40 20.05
N ARG A 174 -24.78 5.50 19.34
CA ARG A 174 -23.80 6.26 18.51
C ARG A 174 -22.93 7.21 19.31
N VAL A 175 -23.33 7.50 20.57
CA VAL A 175 -22.58 8.40 21.43
C VAL A 175 -21.76 7.59 22.42
N GLY A 176 -20.44 7.73 22.35
CA GLY A 176 -19.52 7.06 23.26
C GLY A 176 -18.79 8.03 24.20
N GLU A 177 -18.07 7.47 25.17
CA GLU A 177 -17.24 8.25 26.09
C GLU A 177 -16.23 9.18 25.38
N ASN A 178 -15.72 8.76 24.24
CA ASN A 178 -14.80 9.55 23.44
C ASN A 178 -15.44 10.81 22.85
N ASP A 179 -16.74 10.81 22.52
CA ASP A 179 -17.44 11.97 21.97
C ASP A 179 -17.60 13.04 23.04
N TRP A 180 -18.00 12.62 24.25
CA TRP A 180 -18.09 13.52 25.40
C TRP A 180 -16.72 14.04 25.86
N TRP A 181 -15.72 13.17 25.84
CA TRP A 181 -14.36 13.59 26.14
C TRP A 181 -13.87 14.64 25.14
N GLN A 182 -14.13 14.45 23.85
CA GLN A 182 -13.78 15.37 22.77
C GLN A 182 -14.47 16.73 22.98
N ASN A 183 -15.76 16.76 23.30
CA ASN A 183 -16.48 18.00 23.56
C ASN A 183 -15.96 18.72 24.82
N LYS A 184 -15.69 17.99 25.89
CA LYS A 184 -15.11 18.55 27.12
C LYS A 184 -13.74 19.17 26.87
N HIS A 185 -12.91 18.57 26.03
CA HIS A 185 -11.55 19.02 25.72
C HIS A 185 -11.45 19.62 24.31
N TYR A 186 -12.52 20.30 23.87
CA TYR A 186 -12.67 20.80 22.51
C TYR A 186 -11.44 21.60 22.04
N ASP A 187 -10.97 22.57 22.82
CA ASP A 187 -9.85 23.47 22.44
C ASP A 187 -8.55 22.66 22.23
N LYS A 188 -8.29 21.66 23.08
CA LYS A 188 -7.15 20.76 22.92
C LYS A 188 -7.26 19.89 21.66
N CYS A 189 -8.44 19.39 21.35
CA CYS A 189 -8.69 18.63 20.14
C CYS A 189 -8.53 19.52 18.89
N GLU A 190 -9.03 20.74 18.93
CA GLU A 190 -8.93 21.71 17.84
C GLU A 190 -7.44 22.04 17.52
N GLU A 191 -6.61 22.21 18.54
CA GLU A 191 -5.17 22.45 18.34
C GLU A 191 -4.49 21.25 17.63
N VAL A 192 -4.81 20.03 18.03
CA VAL A 192 -4.25 18.82 17.41
C VAL A 192 -4.76 18.67 15.97
N TYR A 193 -6.03 18.95 15.72
CA TYR A 193 -6.63 18.90 14.38
C TYR A 193 -6.07 19.99 13.47
N ASP A 194 -5.96 21.23 13.95
CA ASP A 194 -5.37 22.33 13.19
C ASP A 194 -3.94 22.01 12.75
N LYS A 195 -3.14 21.50 13.68
CA LYS A 195 -1.78 21.06 13.38
C LYS A 195 -1.76 19.95 12.34
N TYR A 196 -2.56 18.89 12.52
CA TYR A 196 -2.62 17.76 11.60
C TYR A 196 -3.04 18.19 10.19
N LEU A 197 -4.11 18.98 10.08
CA LEU A 197 -4.60 19.51 8.80
C LEU A 197 -3.53 20.35 8.10
N THR A 198 -2.81 21.17 8.86
CA THR A 198 -1.70 21.98 8.33
C THR A 198 -0.55 21.12 7.83
N ASP A 199 -0.15 20.11 8.61
CA ASP A 199 0.98 19.23 8.31
C ASP A 199 0.71 18.31 7.11
N THR A 200 -0.56 17.97 6.84
CA THR A 200 -0.97 17.05 5.76
C THR A 200 -1.68 17.74 4.59
N ASN A 201 -1.76 19.07 4.59
CA ASN A 201 -2.37 19.79 3.48
C ASN A 201 -1.40 19.83 2.29
N ALA A 202 -1.62 18.98 1.32
CA ALA A 202 -0.81 18.89 0.10
C ALA A 202 -1.60 19.38 -1.12
N SER A 203 -0.92 20.01 -2.08
CA SER A 203 -1.57 20.52 -3.31
C SER A 203 -2.23 19.41 -4.14
N VAL A 204 -1.67 18.20 -4.11
CA VAL A 204 -2.20 17.03 -4.83
C VAL A 204 -3.44 16.42 -4.17
N ALA A 205 -3.61 16.63 -2.86
CA ALA A 205 -4.76 16.19 -2.06
C ALA A 205 -5.02 17.21 -0.94
N PRO A 206 -5.64 18.36 -1.24
CA PRO A 206 -5.90 19.39 -0.25
C PRO A 206 -7.04 19.01 0.69
N TRP A 207 -7.04 19.61 1.88
CA TRP A 207 -8.16 19.55 2.81
C TRP A 207 -9.22 20.57 2.47
N TYR A 208 -10.46 20.14 2.43
CA TYR A 208 -11.66 20.99 2.37
C TYR A 208 -12.35 20.99 3.72
N ILE A 209 -12.51 22.15 4.33
CA ILE A 209 -13.21 22.28 5.61
C ILE A 209 -14.69 22.51 5.30
N ILE A 210 -15.54 21.64 5.82
CA ILE A 210 -16.98 21.61 5.62
C ILE A 210 -17.67 22.21 6.86
N ASP A 211 -18.39 23.30 6.69
CA ASP A 211 -19.26 23.81 7.74
C ASP A 211 -20.43 22.85 7.95
N SER A 212 -20.40 22.16 9.05
CA SER A 212 -21.39 21.14 9.40
C SER A 212 -22.43 21.62 10.41
N GLY A 213 -22.54 22.93 10.63
CA GLY A 213 -23.58 23.53 11.48
C GLY A 213 -25.01 23.26 10.98
N ASP A 214 -25.17 23.09 9.67
CA ASP A 214 -26.44 22.68 9.05
C ASP A 214 -26.22 21.46 8.14
N LYS A 215 -27.12 20.46 8.21
CA LYS A 215 -26.97 19.19 7.49
C LYS A 215 -27.04 19.35 5.97
N LYS A 216 -28.04 20.12 5.47
CA LYS A 216 -28.20 20.33 4.02
C LYS A 216 -27.06 21.17 3.45
N TRP A 217 -26.60 22.15 4.21
CA TRP A 217 -25.47 22.96 3.82
C TRP A 217 -24.18 22.15 3.74
N ALA A 218 -23.93 21.28 4.72
CA ALA A 218 -22.79 20.37 4.66
C ALA A 218 -22.86 19.42 3.46
N GLU A 219 -24.04 18.86 3.15
CA GLU A 219 -24.25 18.00 1.99
C GLU A 219 -23.95 18.73 0.68
N LEU A 220 -24.46 19.97 0.51
CA LEU A 220 -24.19 20.77 -0.67
C LEU A 220 -22.71 21.07 -0.85
N GLN A 221 -22.02 21.53 0.20
CA GLN A 221 -20.57 21.81 0.14
C GLN A 221 -19.78 20.55 -0.31
N VAL A 222 -20.13 19.38 0.20
CA VAL A 222 -19.47 18.13 -0.18
C VAL A 222 -19.77 17.77 -1.64
N LEU A 223 -21.03 17.86 -2.07
CA LEU A 223 -21.40 17.58 -3.47
C LEU A 223 -20.70 18.51 -4.45
N GLU A 224 -20.68 19.80 -4.20
CA GLU A 224 -19.99 20.78 -5.05
C GLU A 224 -18.47 20.53 -5.08
N THR A 225 -17.87 20.22 -3.94
CA THR A 225 -16.44 19.88 -3.86
C THR A 225 -16.14 18.62 -4.65
N LEU A 226 -16.99 17.60 -4.52
CA LEU A 226 -16.86 16.33 -5.23
C LEU A 226 -16.98 16.51 -6.74
N CYS A 227 -18.03 17.19 -7.21
CA CYS A 227 -18.25 17.46 -8.64
C CYS A 227 -17.09 18.29 -9.23
N SER A 228 -16.66 19.33 -8.54
CA SER A 228 -15.54 20.16 -8.97
C SER A 228 -14.23 19.36 -9.04
N GLY A 229 -13.95 18.54 -8.02
CA GLY A 229 -12.76 17.70 -8.00
C GLY A 229 -12.74 16.68 -9.13
N ILE A 230 -13.87 16.08 -9.46
CA ILE A 230 -14.01 15.13 -10.58
C ILE A 230 -13.75 15.84 -11.91
N HIS A 231 -14.32 17.02 -12.14
CA HIS A 231 -14.08 17.80 -13.37
C HIS A 231 -12.60 18.13 -13.54
N VAL A 232 -11.94 18.59 -12.48
CA VAL A 232 -10.51 18.92 -12.50
C VAL A 232 -9.67 17.67 -12.79
N ALA A 233 -9.99 16.54 -12.16
CA ALA A 233 -9.26 15.29 -12.38
C ALA A 233 -9.38 14.80 -13.84
N MET A 234 -10.56 14.89 -14.45
CA MET A 234 -10.78 14.52 -15.85
C MET A 234 -10.05 15.45 -16.83
N GLN A 235 -9.98 16.74 -16.55
CA GLN A 235 -9.22 17.69 -17.38
C GLN A 235 -7.72 17.44 -17.34
N ASN A 236 -7.21 16.93 -16.23
CA ASN A 236 -5.77 16.67 -16.01
C ASN A 236 -5.33 15.24 -16.36
N GLU A 237 -6.22 14.37 -16.81
CA GLU A 237 -5.95 12.94 -17.07
C GLU A 237 -4.77 12.72 -18.05
N SER A 238 -4.55 13.64 -18.98
CA SER A 238 -3.47 13.54 -19.98
C SER A 238 -2.13 14.15 -19.53
N LEU A 239 -2.07 14.77 -18.36
CA LEU A 239 -0.83 15.41 -17.91
C LEU A 239 0.15 14.36 -17.37
N ALA A 240 1.38 14.42 -17.87
CA ALA A 240 2.45 13.58 -17.35
C ALA A 240 2.78 13.93 -15.89
N VAL A 241 2.74 12.93 -15.02
CA VAL A 241 3.10 13.10 -13.61
C VAL A 241 4.61 13.28 -13.49
N PRO A 242 5.10 14.31 -12.77
CA PRO A 242 6.52 14.51 -12.56
C PRO A 242 7.16 13.31 -11.85
N ILE A 243 8.31 12.86 -12.35
CA ILE A 243 9.07 11.80 -11.70
C ILE A 243 9.90 12.43 -10.59
N LEU A 244 9.50 12.15 -9.35
CA LEU A 244 10.25 12.60 -8.18
C LEU A 244 11.56 11.82 -8.06
N GLN A 245 12.64 12.55 -7.89
CA GLN A 245 13.96 11.98 -7.59
C GLN A 245 14.19 12.06 -6.08
N ASN A 246 13.60 11.13 -5.33
CA ASN A 246 13.93 11.01 -3.92
C ASN A 246 15.31 10.37 -3.77
N VAL A 247 16.09 10.90 -2.84
CA VAL A 247 17.38 10.34 -2.48
C VAL A 247 17.16 9.24 -1.43
N PHE A 248 17.50 8.02 -1.80
CA PHE A 248 17.50 6.88 -0.88
C PHE A 248 18.94 6.49 -0.55
N PRO A 249 19.21 5.96 0.65
CA PRO A 249 20.53 5.40 0.98
C PRO A 249 20.70 4.07 0.22
N LEU A 250 21.44 4.12 -0.89
CA LEU A 250 21.62 2.97 -1.78
C LEU A 250 22.93 2.23 -1.50
N VAL A 251 22.87 0.92 -1.54
CA VAL A 251 24.02 0.00 -1.54
C VAL A 251 24.43 -0.25 -2.99
N LYS A 252 25.70 -0.08 -3.28
CA LYS A 252 26.24 -0.34 -4.64
C LYS A 252 26.12 -1.82 -4.96
N MET A 253 25.54 -2.11 -6.12
CA MET A 253 25.43 -3.47 -6.67
C MET A 253 26.38 -3.69 -7.85
N PRO A 254 26.91 -4.90 -8.05
CA PRO A 254 27.64 -5.24 -9.29
C PRO A 254 26.64 -5.28 -10.46
N LYS A 255 27.14 -5.14 -11.69
CA LYS A 255 26.37 -5.52 -12.88
C LYS A 255 26.27 -7.04 -12.96
N LEU A 256 25.20 -7.55 -13.57
CA LEU A 256 25.01 -9.00 -13.71
C LEU A 256 26.15 -9.67 -14.48
N SER A 257 26.73 -8.97 -15.46
CA SER A 257 27.91 -9.44 -16.22
C SER A 257 29.20 -9.54 -15.39
N GLU A 258 29.25 -8.90 -14.22
CA GLU A 258 30.41 -8.93 -13.31
C GLU A 258 30.28 -10.05 -12.25
N VAL A 259 29.13 -10.75 -12.21
CA VAL A 259 28.86 -11.80 -11.23
C VAL A 259 29.55 -13.10 -11.64
N GLU A 260 30.46 -13.57 -10.80
CA GLU A 260 31.13 -14.86 -10.99
C GLU A 260 30.17 -16.02 -10.75
N LEU A 261 29.93 -16.86 -11.74
CA LEU A 261 28.96 -17.96 -11.69
C LEU A 261 29.56 -19.36 -11.48
N ASP A 262 30.86 -19.44 -11.25
CA ASP A 262 31.65 -20.67 -11.06
C ASP A 262 31.59 -21.26 -9.64
N LYS A 263 30.73 -20.72 -8.81
CA LYS A 263 30.57 -21.16 -7.41
C LYS A 263 29.86 -22.50 -7.32
N GLU A 264 30.48 -23.47 -6.64
CA GLU A 264 29.97 -24.84 -6.49
C GLU A 264 30.08 -25.31 -5.05
N ILE A 265 29.31 -26.34 -4.71
CA ILE A 265 29.38 -27.05 -3.43
C ILE A 265 29.23 -28.56 -3.65
N SER A 266 30.03 -29.36 -2.96
CA SER A 266 29.92 -30.79 -3.05
C SER A 266 28.59 -31.35 -2.49
N GLU A 267 28.16 -32.48 -2.96
CA GLU A 267 26.91 -33.10 -2.51
C GLU A 267 26.93 -33.42 -1.00
N GLU A 268 28.07 -33.84 -0.48
CA GLU A 268 28.24 -34.14 0.93
C GLU A 268 28.16 -32.92 1.80
N GLU A 269 28.88 -31.89 1.44
CA GLU A 269 28.86 -30.58 2.12
C GLU A 269 27.46 -29.95 2.07
N TYR A 270 26.82 -29.99 0.89
CA TYR A 270 25.44 -29.51 0.73
C TYR A 270 24.47 -30.16 1.70
N LYS A 271 24.48 -31.51 1.81
CA LYS A 271 23.59 -32.22 2.72
C LYS A 271 23.86 -31.89 4.18
N LYS A 272 25.11 -31.72 4.56
CA LYS A 272 25.52 -31.34 5.92
C LYS A 272 25.07 -29.92 6.26
N GLU A 273 25.43 -28.95 5.43
CA GLU A 273 25.08 -27.53 5.60
C GLU A 273 23.55 -27.32 5.58
N LEU A 274 22.85 -27.95 4.65
CA LEU A 274 21.39 -27.83 4.55
C LEU A 274 20.70 -28.25 5.86
N ARG A 275 21.04 -29.41 6.42
CA ARG A 275 20.45 -29.87 7.68
C ARG A 275 20.75 -28.93 8.85
N HIS A 276 21.98 -28.45 8.93
CA HIS A 276 22.42 -27.54 9.97
C HIS A 276 21.65 -26.19 9.89
N LEU A 277 21.63 -25.59 8.71
CA LEU A 277 20.97 -24.29 8.50
C LEU A 277 19.44 -24.38 8.66
N GLN A 278 18.82 -25.44 8.19
CA GLN A 278 17.37 -25.62 8.39
C GLN A 278 17.00 -25.78 9.87
N LYS A 279 17.80 -26.51 10.66
CA LYS A 279 17.60 -26.60 12.11
C LYS A 279 17.75 -25.22 12.78
N LYS A 280 18.73 -24.42 12.37
CA LYS A 280 18.97 -23.10 12.89
C LYS A 280 17.83 -22.14 12.51
N LEU A 281 17.38 -22.16 11.26
CA LEU A 281 16.24 -21.36 10.78
C LEU A 281 14.95 -21.68 11.54
N ASN A 282 14.68 -22.95 11.81
CA ASN A 282 13.53 -23.36 12.62
C ASN A 282 13.55 -22.72 14.01
N ALA A 283 14.71 -22.74 14.68
CA ALA A 283 14.86 -22.11 16.00
C ALA A 283 14.67 -20.59 15.96
N LEU A 284 15.20 -19.92 14.93
CA LEU A 284 15.03 -18.48 14.73
C LEU A 284 13.56 -18.12 14.44
N HIS A 285 12.85 -18.95 13.68
CA HIS A 285 11.42 -18.72 13.38
C HIS A 285 10.57 -18.63 14.66
N TYR A 286 10.79 -19.50 15.65
CA TYR A 286 10.10 -19.38 16.94
C TYR A 286 10.48 -18.13 17.73
N ARG A 287 11.72 -17.66 17.60
CA ARG A 287 12.14 -16.38 18.22
C ARG A 287 11.47 -15.20 17.56
N LEU A 288 11.37 -15.15 16.21
CA LEU A 288 10.65 -14.14 15.44
C LEU A 288 9.17 -14.06 15.84
N TYR A 289 8.52 -15.22 15.97
CA TYR A 289 7.13 -15.31 16.38
C TYR A 289 6.90 -14.67 17.76
N ARG A 290 7.76 -15.00 18.74
CA ARG A 290 7.66 -14.45 20.10
C ARG A 290 7.97 -12.96 20.18
N LYS A 291 8.97 -12.50 19.43
CA LYS A 291 9.34 -11.10 19.36
C LYS A 291 8.42 -10.28 18.42
N LYS A 292 7.47 -10.94 17.76
CA LYS A 292 6.52 -10.32 16.81
C LYS A 292 7.20 -9.58 15.67
N ILE A 293 8.35 -10.07 15.18
CA ILE A 293 9.07 -9.49 14.06
C ILE A 293 8.51 -10.08 12.75
N PRO A 294 7.93 -9.26 11.85
CA PRO A 294 7.48 -9.72 10.53
C PRO A 294 8.66 -9.85 9.57
N VAL A 295 8.58 -10.80 8.64
CA VAL A 295 9.62 -11.01 7.62
C VAL A 295 8.98 -11.05 6.24
N VAL A 296 9.59 -10.38 5.27
CA VAL A 296 9.20 -10.40 3.87
C VAL A 296 10.39 -10.86 3.04
N ILE A 297 10.25 -11.99 2.34
CA ILE A 297 11.28 -12.51 1.45
C ILE A 297 10.80 -12.40 0.02
N ALA A 298 11.52 -11.65 -0.80
CA ALA A 298 11.20 -11.36 -2.18
C ALA A 298 12.17 -12.08 -3.12
N TYR A 299 11.65 -12.94 -3.99
CA TYR A 299 12.42 -13.67 -4.99
C TYR A 299 12.15 -13.15 -6.40
N GLU A 300 13.20 -12.68 -7.05
CA GLU A 300 13.26 -12.42 -8.48
C GLU A 300 14.41 -13.19 -9.13
N GLY A 301 14.46 -13.27 -10.41
CA GLY A 301 15.54 -13.96 -11.15
C GLY A 301 15.06 -14.52 -12.46
N TRP A 302 16.01 -14.97 -13.26
CA TRP A 302 15.74 -15.54 -14.57
C TRP A 302 14.76 -16.72 -14.53
N ASP A 303 14.05 -16.95 -15.60
CA ASP A 303 13.23 -18.15 -15.75
C ASP A 303 14.17 -19.38 -15.73
N ALA A 304 13.72 -20.45 -15.07
CA ALA A 304 14.52 -21.64 -14.74
C ALA A 304 15.74 -21.41 -13.85
N ALA A 305 15.98 -20.22 -13.29
CA ALA A 305 17.12 -19.96 -12.39
C ALA A 305 17.09 -20.79 -11.08
N GLY A 306 15.91 -21.22 -10.62
CA GLY A 306 15.80 -22.09 -9.44
C GLY A 306 15.13 -21.45 -8.23
N LYS A 307 14.37 -20.36 -8.42
CA LYS A 307 13.57 -19.67 -7.38
C LYS A 307 12.79 -20.63 -6.50
N GLY A 308 11.88 -21.41 -7.06
CA GLY A 308 11.05 -22.37 -6.33
C GLY A 308 11.84 -23.44 -5.54
N GLY A 309 13.04 -23.81 -6.02
CA GLY A 309 13.94 -24.71 -5.32
C GLY A 309 14.54 -24.09 -4.05
N ASN A 310 14.87 -22.80 -4.07
CA ASN A 310 15.30 -22.02 -2.91
C ASN A 310 14.16 -21.87 -1.91
N ILE A 311 12.99 -21.39 -2.36
CA ILE A 311 11.79 -21.20 -1.54
C ILE A 311 11.44 -22.50 -0.79
N LYS A 312 11.46 -23.65 -1.49
CA LYS A 312 11.17 -24.94 -0.89
C LYS A 312 12.13 -25.29 0.27
N ARG A 313 13.41 -24.90 0.21
CA ARG A 313 14.39 -25.19 1.27
C ARG A 313 14.22 -24.28 2.49
N ILE A 314 13.85 -23.03 2.26
CA ILE A 314 13.51 -22.10 3.34
C ILE A 314 12.19 -22.55 4.00
N ALA A 315 11.12 -22.68 3.21
CA ALA A 315 9.80 -23.07 3.70
C ALA A 315 9.80 -24.41 4.46
N GLY A 316 10.60 -25.37 3.99
CA GLY A 316 10.74 -26.69 4.65
C GLY A 316 11.38 -26.66 6.05
N ALA A 317 11.91 -25.52 6.48
CA ALA A 317 12.46 -25.32 7.83
C ALA A 317 11.51 -24.54 8.75
N LEU A 318 10.39 -24.03 8.24
CA LEU A 318 9.47 -23.16 8.96
C LEU A 318 8.22 -23.93 9.43
N ASP A 319 7.61 -23.47 10.53
CA ASP A 319 6.28 -23.94 10.92
C ASP A 319 5.24 -23.45 9.90
N PRO A 320 4.44 -24.35 9.29
CA PRO A 320 3.49 -23.97 8.23
C PRO A 320 2.43 -22.97 8.66
N ARG A 321 2.20 -22.78 9.94
CA ARG A 321 1.26 -21.77 10.48
C ARG A 321 1.87 -20.36 10.55
N GLY A 322 3.18 -20.26 10.46
CA GLY A 322 3.94 -19.02 10.62
C GLY A 322 4.47 -18.42 9.31
N TYR A 323 4.19 -19.02 8.17
CA TYR A 323 4.58 -18.46 6.88
C TYR A 323 3.52 -18.67 5.80
N GLU A 324 3.61 -17.87 4.75
CA GLU A 324 2.83 -18.04 3.53
C GLU A 324 3.70 -17.78 2.30
N VAL A 325 3.55 -18.62 1.27
CA VAL A 325 4.22 -18.43 -0.03
C VAL A 325 3.20 -17.87 -1.03
N HIS A 326 3.53 -16.74 -1.63
CA HIS A 326 2.70 -16.07 -2.61
C HIS A 326 3.32 -16.21 -4.02
N PRO A 327 2.85 -17.14 -4.86
CA PRO A 327 3.21 -17.17 -6.27
C PRO A 327 2.49 -16.03 -6.98
N ILE A 328 3.25 -15.11 -7.55
CA ILE A 328 2.71 -13.94 -8.24
C ILE A 328 2.67 -14.20 -9.74
N ALA A 329 1.47 -14.29 -10.28
CA ALA A 329 1.18 -14.40 -11.70
C ALA A 329 0.67 -13.07 -12.28
N SER A 330 0.21 -13.07 -13.52
CA SER A 330 -0.49 -11.92 -14.11
C SER A 330 -1.62 -11.45 -13.19
N PRO A 331 -1.80 -10.12 -13.03
CA PRO A 331 -2.81 -9.60 -12.13
C PRO A 331 -4.24 -9.95 -12.60
N GLU A 332 -5.09 -10.31 -11.66
CA GLU A 332 -6.52 -10.53 -11.88
C GLU A 332 -7.24 -9.20 -12.23
N PRO A 333 -8.44 -9.24 -12.86
CA PRO A 333 -9.14 -8.01 -13.24
C PRO A 333 -9.34 -7.01 -12.10
N HIS A 334 -9.67 -7.49 -10.91
CA HIS A 334 -9.85 -6.65 -9.72
C HIS A 334 -8.53 -6.07 -9.17
N GLU A 335 -7.38 -6.75 -9.40
CA GLU A 335 -6.04 -6.27 -9.09
C GLU A 335 -5.59 -5.20 -10.10
N LYS A 336 -5.87 -5.42 -11.42
CA LYS A 336 -5.59 -4.45 -12.49
C LYS A 336 -6.37 -3.15 -12.34
N ALA A 337 -7.55 -3.22 -11.74
CA ALA A 337 -8.40 -2.06 -11.49
C ALA A 337 -7.91 -1.19 -10.32
N ARG A 338 -6.79 -1.52 -9.68
CA ARG A 338 -6.21 -0.79 -8.54
C ARG A 338 -4.73 -0.49 -8.76
N HIS A 339 -4.18 0.32 -7.88
CA HIS A 339 -2.74 0.58 -7.83
C HIS A 339 -1.95 -0.75 -7.79
N TYR A 340 -0.88 -0.89 -8.58
CA TYR A 340 -0.16 -2.16 -8.74
C TYR A 340 0.38 -2.74 -7.41
N LEU A 341 0.71 -1.90 -6.42
CA LEU A 341 1.13 -2.34 -5.09
C LEU A 341 -0.02 -2.92 -4.24
N TRP A 342 -1.28 -2.67 -4.60
CA TRP A 342 -2.43 -3.13 -3.83
C TRP A 342 -2.41 -4.64 -3.60
N ARG A 343 -2.12 -5.42 -4.63
CA ARG A 343 -2.05 -6.89 -4.55
C ARG A 343 -0.97 -7.40 -3.59
N PHE A 344 0.08 -6.61 -3.35
CA PHE A 344 1.15 -6.94 -2.41
C PHE A 344 0.79 -6.51 -0.99
N TRP A 345 0.18 -5.34 -0.85
CA TRP A 345 -0.37 -4.91 0.44
C TRP A 345 -1.34 -5.93 1.03
N THR A 346 -2.24 -6.50 0.23
CA THR A 346 -3.20 -7.53 0.67
C THR A 346 -2.55 -8.83 1.15
N ARG A 347 -1.30 -9.07 0.75
CA ARG A 347 -0.53 -10.30 1.04
C ARG A 347 0.58 -10.10 2.07
N LEU A 348 0.67 -8.92 2.69
CA LEU A 348 1.66 -8.68 3.73
C LEU A 348 1.45 -9.62 4.94
N PRO A 349 2.54 -10.09 5.58
CA PRO A 349 2.43 -10.90 6.77
C PRO A 349 1.89 -10.07 7.94
N LYS A 350 1.42 -10.72 8.99
CA LYS A 350 1.23 -10.10 10.30
C LYS A 350 2.51 -10.23 11.13
N THR A 351 2.67 -9.38 12.14
CA THR A 351 3.85 -9.44 13.03
C THR A 351 4.11 -10.86 13.53
N GLY A 352 5.37 -11.30 13.48
CA GLY A 352 5.81 -12.63 13.86
C GLY A 352 5.59 -13.71 12.79
N HIS A 353 5.20 -13.33 11.57
CA HIS A 353 4.98 -14.24 10.44
C HIS A 353 5.88 -13.86 9.25
N ILE A 354 6.03 -14.79 8.31
CA ILE A 354 6.89 -14.66 7.13
C ILE A 354 6.02 -14.72 5.88
N ALA A 355 6.15 -13.74 4.99
CA ALA A 355 5.63 -13.82 3.63
C ALA A 355 6.79 -14.05 2.66
N ILE A 356 6.66 -15.03 1.77
CA ILE A 356 7.65 -15.35 0.73
C ILE A 356 6.97 -15.11 -0.61
N PHE A 357 7.48 -14.15 -1.38
CA PHE A 357 6.96 -13.82 -2.70
C PHE A 357 7.81 -14.48 -3.80
N ASP A 358 7.21 -15.35 -4.62
CA ASP A 358 7.80 -15.89 -5.86
C ASP A 358 7.33 -14.99 -7.02
N ARG A 359 8.21 -14.15 -7.51
CA ARG A 359 7.97 -12.89 -8.24
C ARG A 359 7.31 -11.83 -7.33
N THR A 360 7.51 -10.55 -7.66
CA THR A 360 7.23 -9.48 -6.72
C THR A 360 6.69 -8.22 -7.41
N TRP A 361 6.63 -7.11 -6.67
CA TRP A 361 6.32 -5.76 -7.17
C TRP A 361 7.34 -5.23 -8.18
N TYR A 362 8.50 -5.85 -8.26
CA TYR A 362 9.53 -5.51 -9.24
C TYR A 362 9.15 -5.88 -10.68
N GLY A 363 8.12 -6.70 -10.89
CA GLY A 363 7.52 -6.93 -12.19
C GLY A 363 7.16 -5.64 -12.93
N ARG A 364 6.81 -4.55 -12.20
CA ARG A 364 6.52 -3.23 -12.76
C ARG A 364 7.69 -2.64 -13.56
N VAL A 365 8.93 -2.80 -13.08
CA VAL A 365 10.15 -2.25 -13.71
C VAL A 365 10.88 -3.25 -14.59
N MET A 366 10.40 -4.48 -14.69
CA MET A 366 10.93 -5.55 -15.54
C MET A 366 9.90 -5.97 -16.60
N VAL A 367 9.09 -7.00 -16.32
CA VAL A 367 8.18 -7.58 -17.33
C VAL A 367 7.13 -6.57 -17.81
N GLU A 368 6.52 -5.78 -16.91
CA GLU A 368 5.49 -4.82 -17.33
C GLU A 368 6.08 -3.67 -18.18
N ARG A 369 7.31 -3.25 -17.87
CA ARG A 369 8.10 -2.29 -18.68
C ARG A 369 8.39 -2.85 -20.08
N LEU A 370 8.94 -4.06 -20.17
CA LEU A 370 9.43 -4.63 -21.42
C LEU A 370 8.31 -5.15 -22.33
N GLU A 371 7.19 -5.59 -21.75
CA GLU A 371 6.01 -6.02 -22.50
C GLU A 371 5.02 -4.87 -22.79
N GLY A 372 5.31 -3.65 -22.33
CA GLY A 372 4.44 -2.49 -22.54
C GLY A 372 3.10 -2.56 -21.81
N PHE A 373 3.04 -3.26 -20.67
CA PHE A 373 1.82 -3.38 -19.85
C PHE A 373 1.57 -2.16 -18.94
N CYS A 374 2.53 -1.26 -18.87
CA CYS A 374 2.41 0.04 -18.22
C CYS A 374 3.13 1.12 -19.06
N SER A 375 2.78 2.39 -18.83
CA SER A 375 3.42 3.51 -19.54
C SER A 375 4.88 3.71 -19.09
N THR A 376 5.65 4.46 -19.90
CA THR A 376 7.01 4.84 -19.53
C THR A 376 7.03 5.64 -18.23
N ASN A 377 6.09 6.55 -18.03
CA ASN A 377 5.98 7.32 -16.80
C ASN A 377 5.72 6.41 -15.58
N ASP A 378 4.87 5.38 -15.72
CA ASP A 378 4.54 4.46 -14.63
C ASP A 378 5.74 3.66 -14.12
N TRP A 379 6.51 3.02 -15.02
CA TRP A 379 7.66 2.23 -14.54
C TRP A 379 8.82 3.11 -14.08
N GLN A 380 8.98 4.32 -14.61
CA GLN A 380 9.98 5.27 -14.11
C GLN A 380 9.67 5.76 -12.70
N ARG A 381 8.39 6.03 -12.39
CA ARG A 381 7.95 6.36 -11.02
C ARG A 381 8.07 5.18 -10.07
N ALA A 382 7.86 3.96 -10.57
CA ALA A 382 7.82 2.77 -9.74
C ALA A 382 9.11 2.51 -8.93
N TYR A 383 10.28 2.93 -9.39
CA TYR A 383 11.51 2.83 -8.59
C TYR A 383 11.39 3.58 -7.26
N ASN A 384 10.84 4.79 -7.30
CA ASN A 384 10.63 5.59 -6.11
C ASN A 384 9.51 4.99 -5.21
N GLU A 385 8.39 4.62 -5.83
CA GLU A 385 7.24 4.03 -5.13
C GLU A 385 7.58 2.71 -4.42
N ILE A 386 8.40 1.87 -5.06
CA ILE A 386 8.90 0.62 -4.48
C ILE A 386 9.81 0.88 -3.28
N ASN A 387 10.78 1.79 -3.42
CA ASN A 387 11.67 2.15 -2.32
C ASN A 387 10.88 2.73 -1.12
N GLU A 388 9.84 3.51 -1.38
CA GLU A 388 8.95 4.03 -0.34
C GLU A 388 8.09 2.94 0.31
N PHE A 389 7.58 1.99 -0.47
CA PHE A 389 6.85 0.84 0.03
C PHE A 389 7.73 -0.02 0.95
N GLU A 390 8.94 -0.34 0.53
CA GLU A 390 9.89 -1.10 1.35
C GLU A 390 10.32 -0.30 2.60
N LYS A 391 10.47 1.01 2.49
CA LYS A 391 10.72 1.88 3.65
C LYS A 391 9.59 1.83 4.67
N GLU A 392 8.34 1.87 4.22
CA GLU A 392 7.16 1.74 5.09
C GLU A 392 7.16 0.40 5.83
N LEU A 393 7.48 -0.70 5.13
CA LEU A 393 7.60 -2.02 5.74
C LEU A 393 8.76 -2.08 6.77
N SER A 394 9.91 -1.48 6.44
CA SER A 394 11.05 -1.40 7.35
C SER A 394 10.73 -0.57 8.59
N GLN A 395 10.07 0.57 8.44
CA GLN A 395 9.59 1.41 9.55
C GLN A 395 8.57 0.71 10.44
N TRP A 396 7.77 -0.18 9.88
CA TRP A 396 6.88 -1.06 10.64
C TRP A 396 7.64 -2.12 11.44
N GLY A 397 8.93 -2.34 11.17
CA GLY A 397 9.80 -3.31 11.81
C GLY A 397 9.93 -4.63 11.04
N ALA A 398 9.57 -4.65 9.76
CA ALA A 398 9.77 -5.83 8.93
C ALA A 398 11.25 -5.99 8.53
N VAL A 399 11.72 -7.25 8.58
CA VAL A 399 12.96 -7.65 7.92
C VAL A 399 12.62 -7.95 6.46
N ILE A 400 13.27 -7.24 5.53
CA ILE A 400 13.03 -7.38 4.10
C ILE A 400 14.25 -7.99 3.45
N ILE A 401 14.10 -9.15 2.84
CA ILE A 401 15.18 -9.93 2.22
C ILE A 401 14.86 -10.07 0.73
N LYS A 402 15.73 -9.55 -0.13
CA LYS A 402 15.52 -9.56 -1.58
C LYS A 402 16.59 -10.38 -2.28
N PHE A 403 16.14 -11.33 -3.08
CA PHE A 403 17.02 -12.22 -3.85
C PHE A 403 16.82 -12.03 -5.35
N TRP A 404 17.93 -11.77 -6.07
CA TRP A 404 18.04 -11.98 -7.50
C TRP A 404 18.75 -13.31 -7.77
N VAL A 405 18.04 -14.26 -8.39
CA VAL A 405 18.60 -15.59 -8.70
C VAL A 405 19.22 -15.54 -10.10
N GLN A 406 20.56 -15.51 -10.13
CA GLN A 406 21.38 -15.30 -11.33
C GLN A 406 21.86 -16.62 -11.95
N ILE A 407 21.71 -16.73 -13.25
CA ILE A 407 22.32 -17.71 -14.14
C ILE A 407 22.75 -17.04 -15.44
N ASP A 408 23.59 -17.70 -16.22
CA ASP A 408 23.87 -17.32 -17.59
C ASP A 408 22.82 -17.85 -18.58
N LYS A 409 22.90 -17.32 -19.81
CA LYS A 409 21.97 -17.64 -20.89
C LYS A 409 22.06 -19.11 -21.33
N ASP A 410 23.25 -19.71 -21.29
CA ASP A 410 23.47 -21.09 -21.70
C ASP A 410 22.88 -22.07 -20.67
N THR A 411 23.11 -21.84 -19.40
CA THR A 411 22.48 -22.60 -18.29
C THR A 411 20.94 -22.52 -18.37
N GLN A 412 20.37 -21.38 -18.75
CA GLN A 412 18.92 -21.28 -18.94
C GLN A 412 18.43 -22.18 -20.07
N LEU A 413 19.14 -22.17 -21.22
CA LEU A 413 18.79 -23.01 -22.37
C LEU A 413 18.84 -24.50 -22.04
N GLU A 414 19.90 -24.94 -21.36
CA GLU A 414 20.02 -26.33 -20.90
C GLU A 414 18.83 -26.73 -20.02
N ARG A 415 18.44 -25.85 -19.08
CA ARG A 415 17.31 -26.11 -18.16
C ARG A 415 15.96 -26.08 -18.87
N PHE A 416 15.79 -25.23 -19.88
CA PHE A 416 14.58 -25.23 -20.71
C PHE A 416 14.47 -26.51 -21.50
N THR A 417 15.56 -26.95 -22.12
CA THR A 417 15.64 -28.23 -22.86
C THR A 417 15.38 -29.43 -21.93
N GLU A 418 15.97 -29.45 -20.73
CA GLU A 418 15.69 -30.47 -19.72
C GLU A 418 14.18 -30.53 -19.36
N ARG A 419 13.55 -29.37 -19.16
CA ARG A 419 12.12 -29.31 -18.83
C ARG A 419 11.24 -29.84 -19.97
N GLN A 420 11.55 -29.48 -21.24
CA GLN A 420 10.81 -29.97 -22.40
C GLN A 420 10.92 -31.48 -22.58
N ASN A 421 12.08 -32.05 -22.26
CA ASN A 421 12.35 -33.46 -22.43
C ASN A 421 11.92 -34.32 -21.20
N THR A 422 11.46 -33.68 -20.09
CA THR A 422 11.02 -34.38 -18.88
C THR A 422 9.50 -34.27 -18.74
N PRO A 423 8.71 -35.32 -18.96
CA PRO A 423 7.23 -35.24 -18.95
C PRO A 423 6.65 -34.55 -17.71
N GLU A 424 7.19 -34.84 -16.52
CA GLU A 424 6.72 -34.29 -15.26
C GLU A 424 7.10 -32.80 -15.06
N LYS A 425 7.92 -32.23 -15.96
CA LYS A 425 8.40 -30.85 -15.89
C LYS A 425 7.90 -29.99 -17.06
N GLN A 426 7.28 -30.57 -18.08
CA GLN A 426 6.83 -29.85 -19.29
C GLN A 426 5.87 -28.68 -18.94
N TRP A 427 5.02 -28.87 -17.95
CA TRP A 427 4.09 -27.82 -17.49
C TRP A 427 4.78 -26.58 -16.91
N LYS A 428 6.11 -26.63 -16.67
CA LYS A 428 6.92 -25.53 -16.12
C LYS A 428 7.56 -24.66 -17.18
N ILE A 429 7.33 -24.94 -18.46
CA ILE A 429 7.85 -24.15 -19.56
C ILE A 429 6.70 -23.72 -20.46
N THR A 430 6.68 -22.45 -20.83
CA THR A 430 5.65 -21.81 -21.59
C THR A 430 6.26 -21.00 -22.74
N ASP A 431 5.43 -20.56 -23.70
CA ASP A 431 5.88 -19.66 -24.76
C ASP A 431 6.37 -18.31 -24.21
N GLU A 432 5.91 -17.91 -23.01
CA GLU A 432 6.39 -16.70 -22.34
C GLU A 432 7.86 -16.83 -21.95
N ASP A 433 8.29 -17.99 -21.44
CA ASP A 433 9.70 -18.24 -21.08
C ASP A 433 10.63 -18.05 -22.28
N TRP A 434 10.21 -18.51 -23.46
CA TRP A 434 10.98 -18.37 -24.70
C TRP A 434 11.02 -16.92 -25.17
N ARG A 435 9.89 -16.19 -25.14
CA ARG A 435 9.86 -14.76 -25.48
C ARG A 435 10.73 -13.93 -24.55
N ASN A 436 10.72 -14.22 -23.24
CA ASN A 436 11.57 -13.54 -22.28
C ASN A 436 13.06 -13.78 -22.59
N ARG A 437 13.43 -15.03 -22.99
CA ARG A 437 14.79 -15.36 -23.39
C ARG A 437 15.24 -14.61 -24.65
N ASP A 438 14.36 -14.42 -25.63
CA ASP A 438 14.66 -13.65 -26.85
C ASP A 438 15.00 -12.18 -26.54
N LYS A 439 14.45 -11.65 -25.46
CA LYS A 439 14.71 -10.29 -24.95
C LYS A 439 15.79 -10.23 -23.85
N TRP A 440 16.66 -11.25 -23.74
CA TRP A 440 17.64 -11.39 -22.65
C TRP A 440 18.39 -10.11 -22.35
N ASP A 441 18.98 -9.46 -23.35
CA ASP A 441 19.79 -8.26 -23.16
C ASP A 441 18.97 -7.09 -22.60
N GLN A 442 17.73 -6.94 -23.06
CA GLN A 442 16.81 -5.90 -22.55
C GLN A 442 16.41 -6.16 -21.09
N TYR A 443 16.20 -7.44 -20.75
CA TYR A 443 15.93 -7.84 -19.36
C TYR A 443 17.17 -7.61 -18.47
N GLU A 444 18.37 -7.92 -18.95
CA GLU A 444 19.62 -7.71 -18.22
C GLU A 444 19.81 -6.21 -17.91
N ASP A 445 19.58 -5.34 -18.88
CA ASP A 445 19.64 -3.89 -18.69
C ASP A 445 18.60 -3.41 -17.65
N ALA A 446 17.35 -3.89 -17.75
CA ALA A 446 16.29 -3.53 -16.81
C ALA A 446 16.60 -4.01 -15.39
N VAL A 447 17.16 -5.21 -15.24
CA VAL A 447 17.57 -5.77 -13.95
C VAL A 447 18.75 -5.00 -13.36
N ASN A 448 19.77 -4.70 -14.17
CA ASN A 448 20.90 -3.88 -13.72
C ASN A 448 20.42 -2.51 -13.21
N GLU A 449 19.50 -1.86 -13.90
CA GLU A 449 18.90 -0.60 -13.47
C GLU A 449 18.10 -0.78 -12.16
N MET A 450 17.31 -1.83 -12.06
CA MET A 450 16.55 -2.18 -10.87
C MET A 450 17.46 -2.37 -9.65
N LEU A 451 18.50 -3.17 -9.78
CA LEU A 451 19.45 -3.43 -8.69
C LEU A 451 20.13 -2.14 -8.22
N GLN A 452 20.55 -1.28 -9.15
CA GLN A 452 21.21 -0.01 -8.82
C GLN A 452 20.27 1.00 -8.15
N LYS A 453 19.00 1.05 -8.54
CA LYS A 453 18.05 2.06 -8.07
C LYS A 453 17.26 1.64 -6.82
N THR A 454 17.26 0.35 -6.49
CA THR A 454 16.42 -0.17 -5.42
C THR A 454 17.14 -1.01 -4.37
N SER A 455 18.47 -1.15 -4.43
CA SER A 455 19.23 -1.76 -3.32
C SER A 455 19.45 -0.73 -2.22
N THR A 456 18.47 -0.57 -1.35
CA THR A 456 18.56 0.38 -0.23
C THR A 456 19.22 -0.25 0.99
N GLU A 457 19.79 0.57 1.90
CA GLU A 457 20.40 0.08 3.15
C GLU A 457 19.41 -0.67 4.05
N TYR A 458 18.12 -0.32 3.97
CA TYR A 458 17.06 -0.99 4.76
C TYR A 458 16.44 -2.21 4.07
N ALA A 459 16.74 -2.40 2.79
CA ALA A 459 16.29 -3.56 2.00
C ALA A 459 17.29 -3.80 0.83
N PRO A 460 18.49 -4.30 1.10
CA PRO A 460 19.48 -4.55 0.05
C PRO A 460 19.11 -5.75 -0.81
N TRP A 461 19.58 -5.77 -2.06
CA TRP A 461 19.52 -6.93 -2.92
C TRP A 461 20.68 -7.88 -2.64
N HIS A 462 20.38 -9.18 -2.65
CA HIS A 462 21.36 -10.26 -2.60
C HIS A 462 21.30 -11.05 -3.89
N ILE A 463 22.44 -11.16 -4.60
CA ILE A 463 22.54 -11.96 -5.81
C ILE A 463 22.91 -13.40 -5.40
N LEU A 464 22.14 -14.36 -5.91
CA LEU A 464 22.37 -15.79 -5.71
C LEU A 464 22.88 -16.39 -7.02
N GLU A 465 24.15 -16.75 -7.08
CA GLU A 465 24.77 -17.47 -8.18
C GLU A 465 24.17 -18.90 -8.23
N SER A 466 23.41 -19.20 -9.26
CA SER A 466 22.55 -20.39 -9.31
C SER A 466 22.84 -21.34 -10.47
N VAL A 467 24.00 -21.26 -11.07
CA VAL A 467 24.49 -22.29 -11.99
C VAL A 467 24.59 -23.61 -11.22
N ASP A 468 25.25 -23.64 -10.06
CA ASP A 468 25.03 -24.70 -9.08
C ASP A 468 23.84 -24.35 -8.15
N LYS A 469 22.71 -25.03 -8.37
CA LYS A 469 21.50 -24.86 -7.56
C LYS A 469 21.72 -25.17 -6.06
N LYS A 470 22.68 -26.03 -5.72
CA LYS A 470 22.99 -26.40 -4.34
C LYS A 470 23.68 -25.27 -3.62
N TYR A 471 24.67 -24.65 -4.29
CA TYR A 471 25.37 -23.48 -3.79
C TYR A 471 24.37 -22.33 -3.51
N ALA A 472 23.54 -21.96 -4.50
CA ALA A 472 22.55 -20.90 -4.34
C ALA A 472 21.60 -21.12 -3.14
N ARG A 473 21.16 -22.36 -2.90
CA ARG A 473 20.29 -22.71 -1.77
C ARG A 473 20.98 -22.53 -0.41
N ILE A 474 22.24 -22.92 -0.32
CA ILE A 474 23.03 -22.72 0.91
C ILE A 474 23.31 -21.25 1.14
N LYS A 475 23.69 -20.52 0.09
CA LYS A 475 23.92 -19.06 0.17
C LYS A 475 22.64 -18.34 0.63
N ALA A 476 21.49 -18.63 0.04
CA ALA A 476 20.22 -18.04 0.45
C ALA A 476 19.88 -18.30 1.94
N LEU A 477 20.04 -19.53 2.41
CA LEU A 477 19.84 -19.88 3.81
C LEU A 477 20.81 -19.15 4.75
N LYS A 478 22.08 -19.02 4.37
CA LYS A 478 23.08 -18.27 5.17
C LYS A 478 22.72 -16.81 5.27
N ILE A 479 22.32 -16.18 4.17
CA ILE A 479 21.87 -14.78 4.16
C ILE A 479 20.65 -14.60 5.07
N VAL A 480 19.59 -15.39 4.87
CA VAL A 480 18.37 -15.33 5.71
C VAL A 480 18.71 -15.48 7.18
N ILE A 481 19.54 -16.45 7.54
CA ILE A 481 19.83 -16.78 8.95
C ILE A 481 20.79 -15.77 9.57
N ILE A 482 21.98 -15.62 8.97
CA ILE A 482 23.12 -14.95 9.59
C ILE A 482 23.06 -13.44 9.37
N GLU A 483 22.84 -13.02 8.13
CA GLU A 483 22.92 -11.59 7.78
C GLU A 483 21.67 -10.83 8.19
N GLU A 484 20.50 -11.47 8.18
CA GLU A 484 19.22 -10.81 8.36
C GLU A 484 18.54 -11.15 9.69
N LEU A 485 18.21 -12.45 9.92
CA LEU A 485 17.40 -12.80 11.08
C LEU A 485 18.16 -12.76 12.41
N GLU A 486 19.41 -13.21 12.44
CA GLU A 486 20.24 -13.10 13.67
C GLU A 486 20.50 -11.62 14.02
N LYS A 487 20.79 -10.80 13.01
CA LYS A 487 20.97 -9.34 13.19
C LYS A 487 19.70 -8.69 13.72
N ALA A 488 18.53 -9.03 13.20
CA ALA A 488 17.25 -8.47 13.64
C ALA A 488 16.83 -8.97 15.05
N LEU A 489 17.32 -10.12 15.46
CA LEU A 489 16.99 -10.72 16.76
C LEU A 489 17.94 -10.31 17.89
N GLY A 490 19.09 -9.74 17.56
CA GLY A 490 20.12 -9.29 18.51
C GLY A 490 20.80 -10.43 19.22
#